data_c125f165bfaab4fa3fbba82fdc59847a
#
_entry.id   c125f165bfaab4fa3fbba82fdc59847a
#
_cell.length_a   1.000
_cell.length_b   1.000
_cell.length_c   1.000
_cell.angle_alpha   90.00
_cell.angle_beta   90.00
_cell.angle_gamma   90.00
#
_symmetry.space_group_name_H-M   'P 1'
#
loop_
_entity.id
_entity.type
_entity.pdbx_description
1 polymer ?
#
loop_
_entity_poly.entity_id
_entity_poly.type
_entity_poly.pdbx_seq_one_letter_code
_entity_poly.pdbx_strand_id
1 'polypeptide(L)' 'VTLPTAGAEPVHLDLRLLLDQTANMLTLARNDANSAFRILPNDAPLFAIVDLVTALGHLRQASILIDRVAESLDAEAVSR' A
#
# COMPACT_ATOMS: atom_id res chain seq x y z
N VAL A 1 -6.90 26.71 7.42
CA VAL A 1 -7.21 26.30 7.77
C VAL A 1 -6.93 25.76 8.79
N THR A 2 -7.01 25.71 9.37
CA THR A 2 -6.80 25.45 10.23
C THR A 2 -7.18 24.58 10.89
N LEU A 3 -7.07 24.04 11.29
CA LEU A 3 -7.39 23.23 11.81
C LEU A 3 -7.50 23.08 13.00
N PRO A 4 -7.94 22.75 13.37
CA PRO A 4 -8.36 22.60 14.47
C PRO A 4 -7.66 21.96 15.23
N THR A 5 -7.35 21.81 15.44
CA THR A 5 -6.76 21.43 16.17
C THR A 5 -7.15 20.91 17.15
N ALA A 6 -7.87 21.12 17.46
CA ALA A 6 -8.43 20.58 18.38
C ALA A 6 -7.92 19.38 18.60
N GLY A 7 -7.43 18.88 18.80
CA GLY A 7 -7.17 17.72 19.05
C GLY A 7 -6.51 17.05 18.11
N ALA A 8 -5.72 16.22 18.28
CA ALA A 8 -5.07 15.50 17.32
C ALA A 8 -5.87 14.34 16.88
N GLU A 9 -6.92 14.00 17.53
CA GLU A 9 -7.65 12.84 17.16
C GLU A 9 -8.18 12.86 15.77
N PRO A 10 -8.76 13.95 15.28
CA PRO A 10 -9.21 13.98 13.90
C PRO A 10 -8.08 13.76 12.92
N VAL A 11 -6.90 14.27 13.21
CA VAL A 11 -5.75 14.08 12.34
C VAL A 11 -5.33 12.63 12.34
N HIS A 12 -5.29 12.00 13.50
CA HIS A 12 -4.93 10.59 13.58
C HIS A 12 -5.93 9.71 12.85
N LEU A 13 -7.20 10.02 12.98
CA LEU A 13 -8.22 9.24 12.32
C LEU A 13 -8.11 9.38 10.81
N ASP A 14 -7.90 10.59 10.33
CA ASP A 14 -7.73 10.79 8.89
C ASP A 14 -6.50 10.06 8.37
N LEU A 15 -5.42 10.09 9.12
CA LEU A 15 -4.21 9.41 8.72
C LEU A 15 -4.45 7.91 8.65
N ARG A 16 -5.13 7.34 9.64
CA ARG A 16 -5.44 5.92 9.62
C ARG A 16 -6.29 5.55 8.44
N LEU A 17 -7.30 6.37 8.14
CA LEU A 17 -8.15 6.09 6.99
C LEU A 17 -7.37 6.14 5.69
N LEU A 18 -6.47 7.10 5.56
CA LEU A 18 -5.65 7.18 4.36
C LEU A 18 -4.72 5.99 4.23
N LEU A 19 -4.15 5.54 5.34
CA LEU A 19 -3.30 4.37 5.30
C LEU A 19 -4.09 3.10 4.95
N ASP A 20 -5.29 2.98 5.51
CA ASP A 20 -6.14 1.84 5.18
C ASP A 20 -6.52 1.85 3.71
N GLN A 21 -6.86 3.02 3.17
CA GLN A 21 -7.15 3.14 1.75
C GLN A 21 -5.96 2.77 0.90
N THR A 22 -4.79 3.25 1.29
CA THR A 22 -3.56 2.94 0.56
C THR A 22 -3.31 1.44 0.56
N ALA A 23 -3.46 0.80 1.71
CA ALA A 23 -3.27 -0.64 1.81
C ALA A 23 -4.25 -1.39 0.92
N ASN A 24 -5.50 -0.95 0.90
CA ASN A 24 -6.51 -1.59 0.06
C ASN A 24 -6.20 -1.42 -1.41
N MET A 25 -5.77 -0.24 -1.81
CA MET A 25 -5.43 0.01 -3.20
C MET A 25 -4.22 -0.81 -3.63
N LEU A 26 -3.25 -0.97 -2.73
CA LEU A 26 -2.09 -1.81 -3.04
C LEU A 26 -2.52 -3.27 -3.21
N THR A 27 -3.43 -3.74 -2.40
CA THR A 27 -3.94 -5.10 -2.54
C THR A 27 -4.63 -5.29 -3.89
N LEU A 28 -5.46 -4.33 -4.27
CA LEU A 28 -6.13 -4.40 -5.57
C LEU A 28 -5.13 -4.36 -6.71
N ALA A 29 -4.14 -3.47 -6.61
CA ALA A 29 -3.12 -3.37 -7.65
C ALA A 29 -2.34 -4.66 -7.77
N ARG A 30 -1.98 -5.28 -6.65
CA ARG A 30 -1.27 -6.54 -6.66
C ARG A 30 -2.10 -7.64 -7.30
N ASN A 31 -3.38 -7.69 -6.97
CA ASN A 31 -4.26 -8.70 -7.55
C ASN A 31 -4.37 -8.52 -9.06
N ASP A 32 -4.52 -7.28 -9.50
CA ASP A 32 -4.61 -7.00 -10.92
C ASP A 32 -3.31 -7.32 -11.63
N ALA A 33 -2.18 -6.96 -11.03
CA ALA A 33 -0.89 -7.25 -11.64
C ALA A 33 -0.63 -8.75 -11.70
N ASN A 34 -1.03 -9.50 -10.66
CA ASN A 34 -0.93 -10.95 -10.70
C ASN A 34 -1.80 -11.55 -11.80
N SER A 35 -2.99 -11.00 -11.97
CA SER A 35 -3.87 -11.47 -13.05
C SER A 35 -3.24 -11.18 -14.40
N ALA A 36 -2.67 -9.99 -14.57
CA ALA A 36 -2.00 -9.66 -15.82
C ALA A 36 -0.85 -10.61 -16.08
N PHE A 37 -0.08 -10.95 -15.04
CA PHE A 37 1.02 -11.88 -15.20
C PHE A 37 0.53 -13.24 -15.70
N ARG A 38 -0.58 -13.71 -15.15
CA ARG A 38 -1.10 -15.04 -15.53
C ARG A 38 -1.62 -15.11 -16.93
N ILE A 39 -2.03 -13.99 -17.49
CA ILE A 39 -2.57 -14.00 -18.87
C ILE A 39 -1.57 -13.47 -19.89
N LEU A 40 -0.32 -13.28 -19.50
CA LEU A 40 0.70 -12.94 -20.48
C LEU A 40 0.78 -14.02 -21.53
N PRO A 41 0.91 -13.62 -22.82
CA PRO A 41 1.05 -14.63 -23.87
C PRO A 41 2.39 -15.36 -23.74
N ASN A 42 2.44 -16.56 -24.28
CA ASN A 42 3.66 -17.36 -24.21
C ASN A 42 4.85 -16.70 -24.88
N ASP A 43 4.59 -15.86 -25.85
CA ASP A 43 5.65 -15.17 -26.59
C ASP A 43 5.84 -13.74 -26.12
N ALA A 44 5.42 -13.42 -24.89
CA ALA A 44 5.63 -12.08 -24.36
C ALA A 44 7.12 -11.75 -24.36
N PRO A 45 7.45 -10.48 -24.66
CA PRO A 45 8.86 -10.08 -24.62
C PRO A 45 9.45 -10.30 -23.24
N LEU A 46 10.69 -10.76 -23.20
CA LEU A 46 11.34 -11.07 -21.94
C LEU A 46 11.34 -9.88 -20.98
N PHE A 47 11.63 -8.70 -21.51
CA PHE A 47 11.70 -7.52 -20.63
C PHE A 47 10.35 -7.15 -20.06
N ALA A 48 9.26 -7.41 -20.79
CA ALA A 48 7.93 -7.18 -20.24
C ALA A 48 7.67 -8.10 -19.06
N ILE A 49 8.09 -9.36 -19.18
CA ILE A 49 7.94 -10.30 -18.08
C ILE A 49 8.76 -9.85 -16.87
N VAL A 50 10.01 -9.49 -17.10
CA VAL A 50 10.90 -9.06 -16.02
C VAL A 50 10.35 -7.81 -15.34
N ASP A 51 9.89 -6.86 -16.14
CA ASP A 51 9.37 -5.62 -15.57
C ASP A 51 8.12 -5.87 -14.75
N LEU A 52 7.25 -6.75 -15.19
CA LEU A 52 6.03 -7.04 -14.44
C LEU A 52 6.34 -7.75 -13.13
N VAL A 53 7.27 -8.70 -13.16
CA VAL A 53 7.68 -9.39 -11.94
C VAL A 53 8.31 -8.40 -10.97
N THR A 54 9.13 -7.50 -11.49
CA THR A 54 9.75 -6.47 -10.66
C THR A 54 8.69 -5.56 -10.04
N ALA A 55 7.70 -5.16 -10.83
CA ALA A 55 6.62 -4.32 -10.32
C ALA A 55 5.85 -5.03 -9.21
N LEU A 56 5.58 -6.33 -9.38
CA LEU A 56 4.93 -7.10 -8.34
C LEU A 56 5.71 -7.10 -7.04
N GLY A 57 7.04 -7.23 -7.16
CA GLY A 57 7.90 -7.16 -5.99
C GLY A 57 7.83 -5.81 -5.29
N HIS A 58 7.81 -4.74 -6.06
CA HIS A 58 7.69 -3.40 -5.49
C HIS A 58 6.34 -3.19 -4.82
N LEU A 59 5.28 -3.69 -5.42
CA LEU A 59 3.95 -3.57 -4.82
C LEU A 59 3.88 -4.32 -3.49
N ARG A 60 4.49 -5.51 -3.44
CA ARG A 60 4.53 -6.26 -2.20
C ARG A 60 5.32 -5.50 -1.14
N GLN A 61 6.46 -4.95 -1.51
CA GLN A 61 7.28 -4.21 -0.57
C GLN A 61 6.54 -2.98 -0.07
N ALA A 62 5.83 -2.28 -0.96
CA ALA A 62 5.05 -1.12 -0.55
C ALA A 62 3.98 -1.52 0.46
N SER A 63 3.32 -2.65 0.25
CA SER A 63 2.31 -3.12 1.20
C SER A 63 2.90 -3.37 2.58
N ILE A 64 4.08 -4.01 2.61
CA ILE A 64 4.74 -4.28 3.87
C ILE A 64 5.08 -2.98 4.60
N LEU A 65 5.59 -2.01 3.85
CA LEU A 65 5.99 -0.74 4.45
C LEU A 65 4.78 0.05 4.99
N ILE A 66 3.68 0.03 4.25
CA ILE A 66 2.47 0.71 4.71
C ILE A 66 1.94 0.06 5.99
N ASP A 67 1.96 -1.27 6.05
CA ASP A 67 1.54 -1.97 7.25
C ASP A 67 2.43 -1.62 8.43
N ARG A 68 3.73 -1.48 8.20
CA ARG A 68 4.66 -1.12 9.26
C ARG A 68 4.41 0.28 9.78
N VAL A 69 4.08 1.22 8.88
CA VAL A 69 3.74 2.56 9.30
C VAL A 69 2.51 2.52 10.20
N ALA A 70 1.49 1.78 9.80
CA ALA A 70 0.27 1.69 10.60
C ALA A 70 0.54 1.07 11.95
N GLU A 71 1.37 0.03 11.99
CA GLU A 71 1.72 -0.61 13.26
C GLU A 71 2.50 0.32 14.17
N SER A 72 3.42 1.09 13.60
CA SER A 72 4.20 2.02 14.38
C SER A 72 3.34 3.09 15.00
N LEU A 73 2.37 3.58 14.25
CA LEU A 73 1.45 4.59 14.76
C LEU A 73 0.58 4.02 15.87
N ASP A 74 0.12 2.80 15.71
CA ASP A 74 -0.68 2.14 16.74
C ASP A 74 0.13 1.93 18.01
N ALA A 75 1.36 1.48 17.88
CA ALA A 75 2.21 1.24 19.03
C ALA A 75 2.46 2.53 19.77
N GLU A 76 2.66 3.60 19.05
CA GLU A 76 2.90 4.87 19.69
C GLU A 76 1.67 5.39 20.40
N ALA A 77 0.51 5.22 19.83
CA ALA A 77 -0.73 5.62 20.45
C ALA A 77 -0.96 4.85 21.75
N VAL A 78 -0.63 3.56 21.73
CA VAL A 78 -0.84 2.73 22.91
C VAL A 78 0.14 3.10 24.01
N SER A 79 1.36 3.45 23.68
CA SER A 79 2.32 3.74 24.72
C SER A 79 2.09 5.10 25.36
N ARG A 80 1.18 5.88 24.87
CA ARG A 80 0.83 7.12 25.54
C ARG A 80 -0.32 6.93 26.47
#